data_606ebd47a3fac67b7b98515bbeb84069
#
_entry.id   606ebd47a3fac67b7b98515bbeb84069
#
_cell.length_a   1.000
_cell.length_b   1.000
_cell.length_c   1.000
_cell.angle_alpha   90.00
_cell.angle_beta   90.00
_cell.angle_gamma   90.00
#
_symmetry.space_group_name_H-M   'P 1'
#
loop_
_entity.id
_entity.type
_entity.pdbx_description
1 polymer ?
#
loop_
_entity_poly.entity_id
_entity_poly.type
_entity_poly.pdbx_seq_one_letter_code
_entity_poly.pdbx_strand_id
1 'polypeptide(L)'
;MVCGGIMELFIDYLDKDNLSSFESDDDPILVTVIEAAEERLLGKKLFIKSNGDVLGDLGLEKLNRVVLESAKTGLKRCQPLLVCLDSEFKHCQTSVTKATYRCLIEPPTTVVQLVILGAGHIALPLATMAKILGYEVTVVDDRPSFANHIRFNTADTVICNDFEQAIDEITISPQTFVVIITRGHRYDKVCLQKVIYQPAAYIGMIGSRKRVKALIAELEEEGVPSELLQKLYSPIGLKIGAETPEEIAVSILGELIKVQRTFDQNGKTRCS
;
A
#
# COMPACT_ATOMS: atom_id res chain seq x y z
N MET A 1 -25.44 -19.93 13.04
CA MET A 1 -24.54 -18.78 12.96
C MET A 1 -24.52 -18.14 14.33
N VAL A 2 -23.49 -18.40 15.15
CA VAL A 2 -23.38 -17.79 16.49
C VAL A 2 -22.43 -16.60 16.32
N CYS A 3 -22.96 -15.39 16.18
CA CYS A 3 -22.22 -14.16 16.29
C CYS A 3 -22.14 -13.80 17.78
N GLY A 4 -21.11 -14.26 18.46
CA GLY A 4 -20.81 -13.87 19.83
C GLY A 4 -19.32 -13.57 19.89
N GLY A 5 -18.95 -12.31 19.83
CA GLY A 5 -17.59 -11.83 20.04
C GLY A 5 -17.61 -10.72 21.08
N ILE A 6 -16.56 -10.61 21.90
CA ILE A 6 -16.31 -9.47 22.77
C ILE A 6 -15.47 -8.50 21.94
N MET A 7 -15.94 -7.24 21.86
CA MET A 7 -15.20 -6.15 21.22
C MET A 7 -14.79 -5.16 22.33
N GLU A 8 -13.50 -4.90 22.43
CA GLU A 8 -12.97 -3.83 23.29
C GLU A 8 -12.77 -2.58 22.42
N LEU A 9 -13.33 -1.45 22.86
CA LEU A 9 -13.21 -0.17 22.18
C LEU A 9 -12.43 0.80 23.06
N PHE A 10 -11.41 1.42 22.50
CA PHE A 10 -10.75 2.57 23.07
C PHE A 10 -11.28 3.84 22.40
N ILE A 11 -11.84 4.77 23.20
CA ILE A 11 -12.37 6.03 22.71
C ILE A 11 -11.54 7.15 23.32
N ASP A 12 -11.03 8.04 22.47
CA ASP A 12 -10.17 9.12 22.88
C ASP A 12 -10.57 10.45 22.23
N TYR A 13 -10.10 11.57 22.80
CA TYR A 13 -10.32 12.91 22.27
C TYR A 13 -9.19 13.30 21.33
N LEU A 14 -9.55 13.85 20.17
CA LEU A 14 -8.63 14.60 19.33
C LEU A 14 -8.64 16.07 19.80
N ASP A 15 -7.56 16.48 20.45
CA ASP A 15 -7.35 17.89 20.77
C ASP A 15 -6.67 18.65 19.60
N LYS A 16 -6.69 19.99 19.67
CA LYS A 16 -6.10 20.82 18.59
C LYS A 16 -4.59 20.65 18.45
N ASP A 17 -3.89 20.32 19.53
CA ASP A 17 -2.44 20.16 19.51
C ASP A 17 -2.06 18.84 18.81
N ASN A 18 -2.89 17.82 18.97
CA ASN A 18 -2.75 16.54 18.25
C ASN A 18 -3.14 16.68 16.76
N LEU A 19 -4.18 17.48 16.43
CA LEU A 19 -4.62 17.72 15.05
C LEU A 19 -3.52 18.37 14.20
N SER A 20 -2.77 19.33 14.74
CA SER A 20 -1.68 19.99 14.01
C SER A 20 -0.58 19.03 13.55
N SER A 21 -0.42 17.90 14.25
CA SER A 21 0.53 16.85 13.89
C SER A 21 0.07 15.99 12.69
N PHE A 22 -1.24 15.99 12.36
CA PHE A 22 -1.81 15.33 11.19
C PHE A 22 -1.91 16.25 9.96
N GLU A 23 -1.84 17.58 10.15
CA GLU A 23 -1.94 18.55 9.05
C GLU A 23 -0.63 18.71 8.25
N SER A 24 0.45 18.04 8.66
CA SER A 24 1.68 18.00 7.86
C SER A 24 1.53 16.97 6.74
N ASP A 25 2.07 17.25 5.53
CA ASP A 25 2.13 16.32 4.39
C ASP A 25 2.88 15.00 4.68
N ASP A 26 3.34 14.84 5.91
CA ASP A 26 4.08 13.68 6.42
C ASP A 26 3.14 12.87 7.32
N ASP A 27 2.56 11.82 6.79
CA ASP A 27 1.68 10.89 7.52
C ASP A 27 2.51 10.11 8.57
N PRO A 28 2.51 10.51 9.86
CA PRO A 28 3.39 9.94 10.86
C PRO A 28 2.86 8.59 11.37
N ILE A 29 3.74 7.77 11.94
CA ILE A 29 3.30 6.68 12.81
C ILE A 29 2.70 7.30 14.06
N LEU A 30 1.49 6.87 14.39
CA LEU A 30 0.84 7.22 15.64
C LEU A 30 1.02 6.10 16.66
N VAL A 31 1.45 6.47 17.86
CA VAL A 31 1.45 5.58 19.02
C VAL A 31 0.49 6.15 20.06
N THR A 32 -0.43 5.32 20.55
CA THR A 32 -1.39 5.71 21.60
C THR A 32 -1.32 4.73 22.76
N VAL A 33 -1.26 5.23 23.98
CA VAL A 33 -1.41 4.42 25.20
C VAL A 33 -2.90 4.14 25.40
N ILE A 34 -3.29 2.89 25.23
CA ILE A 34 -4.70 2.46 25.34
C ILE A 34 -5.02 1.77 26.68
N GLU A 35 -4.00 1.34 27.42
CA GLU A 35 -4.12 0.81 28.79
C GLU A 35 -2.84 1.12 29.58
N ALA A 36 -3.01 1.57 30.82
CA ALA A 36 -1.91 1.85 31.73
C ALA A 36 -2.34 1.70 33.19
N ALA A 37 -1.39 1.39 34.09
CA ALA A 37 -1.64 1.38 35.53
C ALA A 37 -1.96 2.76 36.08
N GLU A 38 -1.45 3.81 35.46
CA GLU A 38 -1.67 5.21 35.82
C GLU A 38 -2.60 5.86 34.81
N GLU A 39 -3.79 6.29 35.25
CA GLU A 39 -4.83 6.90 34.41
C GLU A 39 -4.32 8.12 33.61
N ARG A 40 -3.39 8.89 34.17
CA ARG A 40 -2.78 10.05 33.49
C ARG A 40 -2.00 9.73 32.22
N LEU A 41 -1.67 8.45 32.00
CA LEU A 41 -0.96 7.99 30.80
C LEU A 41 -1.93 7.58 29.68
N LEU A 42 -3.20 7.30 29.99
CA LEU A 42 -4.19 6.93 29.01
C LEU A 42 -4.39 8.04 27.98
N GLY A 43 -4.44 7.68 26.70
CA GLY A 43 -4.59 8.62 25.60
C GLY A 43 -3.32 9.41 25.25
N LYS A 44 -2.21 9.26 26.01
CA LYS A 44 -0.94 9.88 25.64
C LYS A 44 -0.48 9.38 24.28
N LYS A 45 0.03 10.32 23.47
CA LYS A 45 0.37 10.09 22.07
C LYS A 45 1.82 10.42 21.78
N LEU A 46 2.36 9.71 20.80
CA LEU A 46 3.67 9.95 20.24
C LEU A 46 3.57 9.77 18.72
N PHE A 47 4.09 10.74 18.00
CA PHE A 47 4.10 10.77 16.53
C PHE A 47 5.54 10.59 16.05
N ILE A 48 5.77 9.67 15.14
CA ILE A 48 7.08 9.42 14.55
C ILE A 48 6.99 9.77 13.07
N LYS A 49 7.70 10.82 12.66
CA LYS A 49 7.73 11.28 11.27
C LYS A 49 8.60 10.39 10.39
N SER A 50 8.44 10.48 9.08
CA SER A 50 9.22 9.74 8.09
C SER A 50 10.73 10.04 8.17
N ASN A 51 11.11 11.26 8.55
CA ASN A 51 12.50 11.68 8.78
C ASN A 51 13.10 11.16 10.10
N GLY A 52 12.29 10.48 10.93
CA GLY A 52 12.69 9.94 12.25
C GLY A 52 12.47 10.90 13.42
N ASP A 53 12.00 12.11 13.19
CA ASP A 53 11.64 13.04 14.28
C ASP A 53 10.48 12.49 15.09
N VAL A 54 10.53 12.72 16.40
CA VAL A 54 9.53 12.26 17.36
C VAL A 54 8.87 13.45 18.02
N LEU A 55 7.55 13.52 17.97
CA LEU A 55 6.73 14.54 18.62
C LEU A 55 5.81 13.88 19.67
N GLY A 56 5.58 14.57 20.79
CA GLY A 56 4.74 14.05 21.88
C GLY A 56 5.54 13.24 22.91
N ASP A 57 4.82 12.68 23.89
CA ASP A 57 5.39 11.94 25.01
C ASP A 57 4.33 11.01 25.61
N LEU A 58 4.67 9.75 25.84
CA LEU A 58 3.79 8.78 26.50
C LEU A 58 3.78 8.93 28.04
N GLY A 59 4.55 9.88 28.57
CA GLY A 59 4.58 10.23 29.99
C GLY A 59 5.59 9.46 30.84
N LEU A 60 6.31 8.50 30.27
CA LEU A 60 7.39 7.75 30.93
C LEU A 60 8.53 7.50 29.95
N GLU A 61 9.74 7.93 30.28
CA GLU A 61 10.91 7.80 29.41
C GLU A 61 11.20 6.35 28.98
N LYS A 62 11.07 5.41 29.92
CA LYS A 62 11.26 3.99 29.62
C LYS A 62 10.22 3.46 28.64
N LEU A 63 8.95 3.89 28.80
CA LEU A 63 7.86 3.52 27.87
C LEU A 63 8.14 4.06 26.49
N ASN A 64 8.50 5.34 26.37
CA ASN A 64 8.89 5.97 25.10
C ASN A 64 9.97 5.15 24.39
N ARG A 65 11.04 4.77 25.09
CA ARG A 65 12.17 4.04 24.51
C ARG A 65 11.75 2.68 23.95
N VAL A 66 11.03 1.87 24.74
CA VAL A 66 10.62 0.52 24.34
C VAL A 66 9.63 0.56 23.18
N VAL A 67 8.69 1.50 23.21
CA VAL A 67 7.69 1.64 22.16
C VAL A 67 8.29 2.17 20.87
N LEU A 68 9.26 3.09 20.92
CA LEU A 68 9.99 3.56 19.74
C LEU A 68 10.78 2.44 19.05
N GLU A 69 11.39 1.53 19.80
CA GLU A 69 12.05 0.34 19.23
C GLU A 69 11.04 -0.59 18.56
N SER A 70 9.87 -0.77 19.18
CA SER A 70 8.78 -1.57 18.62
C SER A 70 8.18 -0.94 17.35
N ALA A 71 8.06 0.40 17.32
CA ALA A 71 7.57 1.14 16.17
C ALA A 71 8.49 1.01 14.95
N LYS A 72 9.81 0.98 15.13
CA LYS A 72 10.78 0.70 14.04
C LYS A 72 10.52 -0.64 13.36
N THR A 73 9.99 -1.62 14.11
CA THR A 73 9.59 -2.93 13.56
C THR A 73 8.23 -2.86 12.88
N GLY A 74 7.31 -2.03 13.38
CA GLY A 74 5.99 -1.78 12.81
C GLY A 74 6.06 -1.06 11.46
N LEU A 75 7.00 -0.10 11.29
CA LEU A 75 7.28 0.58 10.02
C LEU A 75 7.48 -0.39 8.84
N LYS A 76 8.09 -1.55 9.10
CA LYS A 76 8.34 -2.59 8.09
C LYS A 76 7.08 -3.40 7.74
N ARG A 77 6.01 -3.30 8.52
CA ARG A 77 4.83 -4.18 8.41
C ARG A 77 3.58 -3.50 7.82
N CYS A 78 3.52 -2.18 7.77
CA CYS A 78 2.33 -1.41 7.35
C CYS A 78 1.02 -1.93 7.99
N GLN A 79 1.09 -2.44 9.23
CA GLN A 79 -0.04 -2.98 9.99
C GLN A 79 -0.01 -2.46 11.41
N PRO A 80 -1.19 -2.16 12.00
CA PRO A 80 -1.27 -1.82 13.41
C PRO A 80 -0.64 -2.90 14.30
N LEU A 81 0.11 -2.48 15.30
CA LEU A 81 0.79 -3.35 16.24
C LEU A 81 0.36 -3.00 17.66
N LEU A 82 -0.14 -3.99 18.39
CA LEU A 82 -0.40 -3.87 19.82
C LEU A 82 0.85 -4.30 20.60
N VAL A 83 1.45 -3.35 21.31
CA VAL A 83 2.58 -3.59 22.21
C VAL A 83 2.06 -3.74 23.63
N CYS A 84 2.28 -4.92 24.23
CA CYS A 84 1.92 -5.21 25.60
C CYS A 84 3.18 -5.31 26.47
N LEU A 85 3.24 -4.57 27.57
CA LEU A 85 4.37 -4.51 28.49
C LEU A 85 3.93 -4.76 29.93
N ASP A 86 4.78 -5.43 30.69
CA ASP A 86 4.61 -5.59 32.15
C ASP A 86 5.06 -4.34 32.93
N SER A 87 5.02 -4.41 34.25
CA SER A 87 5.46 -3.31 35.15
C SER A 87 6.96 -2.99 35.06
N GLU A 88 7.77 -3.87 34.49
CA GLU A 88 9.20 -3.66 34.26
C GLU A 88 9.51 -3.20 32.83
N PHE A 89 8.47 -2.95 32.00
CA PHE A 89 8.54 -2.60 30.56
C PHE A 89 9.10 -3.72 29.68
N LYS A 90 8.94 -4.97 30.10
CA LYS A 90 9.25 -6.14 29.26
C LYS A 90 8.04 -6.56 28.42
N HIS A 91 8.30 -6.97 27.18
CA HIS A 91 7.23 -7.46 26.32
C HIS A 91 6.55 -8.69 26.92
N CYS A 92 5.23 -8.69 26.93
CA CYS A 92 4.39 -9.81 27.33
C CYS A 92 3.41 -10.21 26.21
N GLN A 93 2.91 -11.47 26.26
CA GLN A 93 1.95 -11.93 25.26
C GLN A 93 0.58 -11.28 25.46
N THR A 94 -0.10 -10.97 24.35
CA THR A 94 -1.41 -10.28 24.32
C THR A 94 -2.52 -11.03 25.07
N SER A 95 -2.39 -12.35 25.27
CA SER A 95 -3.36 -13.21 25.93
C SER A 95 -3.18 -13.31 27.46
N VAL A 96 -2.18 -12.67 28.01
CA VAL A 96 -1.88 -12.77 29.44
C VAL A 96 -2.48 -11.57 30.17
N THR A 97 -3.34 -11.82 31.15
CA THR A 97 -4.05 -10.87 32.02
C THR A 97 -3.13 -9.98 32.90
N LYS A 98 -1.87 -9.76 32.51
CA LYS A 98 -0.83 -9.06 33.28
C LYS A 98 -0.14 -7.94 32.53
N ALA A 99 -0.62 -7.50 31.38
CA ALA A 99 -0.08 -6.30 30.76
C ALA A 99 -0.37 -5.10 31.65
N THR A 100 0.65 -4.37 32.07
CA THR A 100 0.52 -3.13 32.83
C THR A 100 0.33 -1.94 31.89
N TYR A 101 0.91 -2.04 30.69
CA TYR A 101 0.79 -1.02 29.64
C TYR A 101 0.44 -1.71 28.30
N ARG A 102 -0.53 -1.12 27.58
CA ARG A 102 -0.82 -1.46 26.21
C ARG A 102 -0.72 -0.22 25.35
N CYS A 103 0.10 -0.28 24.31
CA CYS A 103 0.26 0.79 23.34
C CYS A 103 -0.13 0.28 21.96
N LEU A 104 -1.03 1.00 21.30
CA LEU A 104 -1.37 0.77 19.90
C LEU A 104 -0.40 1.59 19.04
N ILE A 105 0.29 0.95 18.12
CA ILE A 105 1.13 1.57 17.11
C ILE A 105 0.38 1.46 15.79
N GLU A 106 0.01 2.58 15.24
CA GLU A 106 -0.68 2.71 13.95
C GLU A 106 0.34 3.20 12.93
N PRO A 107 0.63 2.39 11.89
CA PRO A 107 1.51 2.84 10.82
C PRO A 107 0.86 3.97 10.04
N PRO A 108 1.64 4.74 9.24
CA PRO A 108 1.09 5.71 8.32
C PRO A 108 -0.02 5.08 7.48
N THR A 109 -1.07 5.82 7.19
CA THR A 109 -2.15 5.39 6.29
C THR A 109 -1.60 5.44 4.85
N THR A 110 -0.77 4.48 4.49
CA THR A 110 -0.25 4.42 3.13
C THR A 110 -1.38 4.12 2.16
N VAL A 111 -1.86 5.15 1.49
CA VAL A 111 -2.79 4.99 0.38
C VAL A 111 -2.01 4.30 -0.76
N VAL A 112 -2.46 3.11 -1.13
CA VAL A 112 -1.85 2.38 -2.24
C VAL A 112 -2.23 3.08 -3.54
N GLN A 113 -1.23 3.51 -4.30
CA GLN A 113 -1.41 4.11 -5.60
C GLN A 113 -1.53 3.01 -6.67
N LEU A 114 -2.55 3.11 -7.53
CA LEU A 114 -2.72 2.27 -8.71
C LEU A 114 -2.57 3.11 -9.98
N VAL A 115 -1.50 2.90 -10.72
CA VAL A 115 -1.26 3.51 -12.02
C VAL A 115 -1.68 2.55 -13.12
N ILE A 116 -2.67 2.95 -13.91
CA ILE A 116 -3.22 2.18 -15.03
C ILE A 116 -2.72 2.78 -16.34
N LEU A 117 -1.81 2.09 -17.01
CA LEU A 117 -1.26 2.49 -18.31
C LEU A 117 -2.10 1.85 -19.41
N GLY A 118 -2.94 2.65 -20.04
CA GLY A 118 -3.95 2.27 -21.02
C GLY A 118 -5.38 2.43 -20.53
N ALA A 119 -6.17 3.30 -21.17
CA ALA A 119 -7.56 3.61 -20.82
C ALA A 119 -8.58 2.82 -21.66
N GLY A 120 -8.28 1.54 -21.97
CA GLY A 120 -9.15 0.64 -22.73
C GLY A 120 -10.41 0.19 -21.97
N HIS A 121 -11.08 -0.87 -22.48
CA HIS A 121 -12.32 -1.38 -21.87
C HIS A 121 -12.12 -1.97 -20.47
N ILE A 122 -10.96 -2.58 -20.21
CA ILE A 122 -10.63 -3.16 -18.90
C ILE A 122 -10.32 -2.05 -17.88
N ALA A 123 -9.73 -0.94 -18.32
CA ALA A 123 -9.31 0.15 -17.42
C ALA A 123 -10.46 0.78 -16.65
N LEU A 124 -11.63 0.93 -17.28
CA LEU A 124 -12.79 1.58 -16.66
C LEU A 124 -13.33 0.79 -15.46
N PRO A 125 -13.71 -0.49 -15.59
CA PRO A 125 -14.14 -1.29 -14.45
C PRO A 125 -13.01 -1.47 -13.42
N LEU A 126 -11.75 -1.59 -13.86
CA LEU A 126 -10.60 -1.70 -12.95
C LEU A 126 -10.46 -0.45 -12.07
N ALA A 127 -10.47 0.74 -12.67
CA ALA A 127 -10.38 2.01 -11.95
C ALA A 127 -11.55 2.18 -10.96
N THR A 128 -12.78 1.91 -11.40
CA THR A 128 -13.98 2.04 -10.57
C THR A 128 -13.93 1.13 -9.34
N MET A 129 -13.59 -0.14 -9.52
CA MET A 129 -13.51 -1.11 -8.43
C MET A 129 -12.31 -0.85 -7.52
N ALA A 130 -11.18 -0.38 -8.07
CA ALA A 130 -10.01 0.01 -7.29
C ALA A 130 -10.33 1.17 -6.33
N LYS A 131 -11.12 2.14 -6.75
CA LYS A 131 -11.59 3.23 -5.87
C LYS A 131 -12.44 2.72 -4.71
N ILE A 132 -13.32 1.73 -4.94
CA ILE A 132 -14.11 1.08 -3.88
C ILE A 132 -13.19 0.39 -2.86
N LEU A 133 -12.05 -0.13 -3.31
CA LEU A 133 -11.04 -0.77 -2.46
C LEU A 133 -10.09 0.22 -1.78
N GLY A 134 -10.26 1.53 -2.00
CA GLY A 134 -9.46 2.59 -1.36
C GLY A 134 -8.12 2.89 -2.04
N TYR A 135 -7.92 2.47 -3.29
CA TYR A 135 -6.72 2.86 -4.06
C TYR A 135 -6.81 4.32 -4.51
N GLU A 136 -5.69 5.01 -4.55
CA GLU A 136 -5.52 6.24 -5.33
C GLU A 136 -5.26 5.85 -6.79
N VAL A 137 -6.14 6.24 -7.70
CA VAL A 137 -6.13 5.74 -9.07
C VAL A 137 -5.71 6.83 -10.05
N THR A 138 -4.61 6.56 -10.77
CA THR A 138 -4.15 7.35 -11.91
C THR A 138 -4.34 6.55 -13.20
N VAL A 139 -4.98 7.14 -14.20
CA VAL A 139 -5.20 6.53 -15.53
C VAL A 139 -4.46 7.31 -16.59
N VAL A 140 -3.71 6.63 -17.44
CA VAL A 140 -2.90 7.22 -18.53
C VAL A 140 -3.28 6.62 -19.88
N ASP A 141 -3.50 7.43 -20.89
CA ASP A 141 -3.61 7.01 -22.31
C ASP A 141 -3.29 8.20 -23.22
N ASP A 142 -2.72 7.95 -24.39
CA ASP A 142 -2.38 8.96 -25.36
C ASP A 142 -3.58 9.51 -26.18
N ARG A 143 -4.76 8.93 -25.99
CA ARG A 143 -5.98 9.26 -26.74
C ARG A 143 -6.96 10.08 -25.90
N PRO A 144 -7.29 11.34 -26.28
CA PRO A 144 -8.24 12.19 -25.54
C PRO A 144 -9.66 11.58 -25.42
N SER A 145 -10.08 10.78 -26.39
CA SER A 145 -11.37 10.10 -26.35
C SER A 145 -11.42 8.95 -25.31
N PHE A 146 -10.27 8.48 -24.82
CA PHE A 146 -10.14 7.42 -23.84
C PHE A 146 -9.73 7.95 -22.47
N ALA A 147 -8.69 8.78 -22.37
CA ALA A 147 -8.22 9.40 -21.13
C ALA A 147 -8.91 10.75 -20.92
N ASN A 148 -10.06 10.73 -20.26
CA ASN A 148 -10.79 11.93 -19.87
C ASN A 148 -11.65 11.71 -18.63
N HIS A 149 -11.91 12.77 -17.87
CA HIS A 149 -12.67 12.73 -16.61
C HIS A 149 -14.17 12.42 -16.79
N ILE A 150 -14.74 12.57 -18.00
CA ILE A 150 -16.12 12.17 -18.26
C ILE A 150 -16.22 10.64 -18.17
N ARG A 151 -15.22 9.96 -18.71
CA ARG A 151 -15.16 8.50 -18.74
C ARG A 151 -14.65 7.91 -17.42
N PHE A 152 -13.63 8.54 -16.81
CA PHE A 152 -13.02 8.11 -15.55
C PHE A 152 -13.34 9.09 -14.41
N ASN A 153 -14.63 9.27 -14.15
CA ASN A 153 -15.12 10.22 -13.14
C ASN A 153 -14.81 9.83 -11.70
N THR A 154 -14.40 8.60 -11.45
CA THR A 154 -14.00 8.10 -10.14
C THR A 154 -12.50 8.08 -9.92
N ALA A 155 -11.68 8.22 -10.98
CA ALA A 155 -10.22 8.25 -10.85
C ALA A 155 -9.76 9.58 -10.23
N ASP A 156 -8.70 9.54 -9.42
CA ASP A 156 -8.14 10.73 -8.79
C ASP A 156 -7.40 11.58 -9.82
N THR A 157 -6.70 10.92 -10.74
CA THR A 157 -5.93 11.59 -11.81
C THR A 157 -6.15 10.90 -13.15
N VAL A 158 -6.34 11.70 -14.19
CA VAL A 158 -6.43 11.22 -15.58
C VAL A 158 -5.46 12.02 -16.42
N ILE A 159 -4.45 11.35 -16.98
CA ILE A 159 -3.40 11.94 -17.79
C ILE A 159 -3.60 11.55 -19.25
N CYS A 160 -3.83 12.54 -20.10
CA CYS A 160 -3.89 12.36 -21.55
C CYS A 160 -2.59 12.87 -22.18
N ASN A 161 -1.59 12.00 -22.27
CA ASN A 161 -0.28 12.34 -22.81
C ASN A 161 0.38 11.08 -23.40
N ASP A 162 1.49 11.26 -24.13
CA ASP A 162 2.35 10.15 -24.51
C ASP A 162 2.82 9.37 -23.25
N PHE A 163 2.89 8.05 -23.35
CA PHE A 163 3.18 7.19 -22.18
C PHE A 163 4.54 7.48 -21.55
N GLU A 164 5.57 7.80 -22.36
CA GLU A 164 6.89 8.12 -21.81
C GLU A 164 6.87 9.39 -20.97
N GLN A 165 6.25 10.44 -21.48
CA GLN A 165 6.13 11.72 -20.80
C GLN A 165 5.24 11.61 -19.57
N ALA A 166 4.10 10.93 -19.69
CA ALA A 166 3.17 10.74 -18.57
C ALA A 166 3.78 9.97 -17.41
N ILE A 167 4.58 8.93 -17.69
CA ILE A 167 5.25 8.15 -16.63
C ILE A 167 6.31 8.99 -15.92
N ASP A 168 7.01 9.89 -16.63
CA ASP A 168 8.00 10.78 -16.01
C ASP A 168 7.36 11.84 -15.09
N GLU A 169 6.06 12.14 -15.26
CA GLU A 169 5.29 13.03 -14.40
C GLU A 169 4.75 12.35 -13.13
N ILE A 170 4.75 11.00 -13.10
CA ILE A 170 4.16 10.21 -12.00
C ILE A 170 5.25 9.81 -11.00
N THR A 171 5.05 10.14 -9.74
CA THR A 171 5.91 9.63 -8.66
C THR A 171 5.59 8.17 -8.38
N ILE A 172 6.48 7.26 -8.78
CA ILE A 172 6.36 5.82 -8.50
C ILE A 172 7.17 5.49 -7.24
N SER A 173 6.50 4.96 -6.23
CA SER A 173 7.04 4.64 -4.92
C SER A 173 6.89 3.13 -4.59
N PRO A 174 7.47 2.65 -3.47
CA PRO A 174 7.24 1.28 -3.01
C PRO A 174 5.79 0.93 -2.65
N GLN A 175 4.87 1.90 -2.67
CA GLN A 175 3.42 1.71 -2.50
C GLN A 175 2.66 1.79 -3.82
N THR A 176 3.34 1.97 -4.94
CA THR A 176 2.72 2.08 -6.26
C THR A 176 2.59 0.72 -6.92
N PHE A 177 1.38 0.42 -7.38
CA PHE A 177 1.08 -0.72 -8.24
C PHE A 177 0.88 -0.22 -9.67
N VAL A 178 1.61 -0.79 -10.63
CA VAL A 178 1.52 -0.41 -12.04
C VAL A 178 0.87 -1.54 -12.84
N VAL A 179 -0.16 -1.19 -13.60
CA VAL A 179 -0.92 -2.11 -14.47
C VAL A 179 -0.81 -1.64 -15.91
N ILE A 180 -0.18 -2.44 -16.76
CA ILE A 180 0.03 -2.16 -18.19
C ILE A 180 -1.03 -2.93 -18.98
N ILE A 181 -2.03 -2.20 -19.50
CA ILE A 181 -3.15 -2.73 -20.29
C ILE A 181 -3.37 -1.90 -21.55
N THR A 182 -2.26 -1.58 -22.23
CA THR A 182 -2.30 -0.75 -23.43
C THR A 182 -2.92 -1.48 -24.63
N ARG A 183 -3.14 -0.73 -25.71
CA ARG A 183 -3.75 -1.26 -26.95
C ARG A 183 -2.81 -2.13 -27.82
N GLY A 184 -1.52 -2.22 -27.50
CA GLY A 184 -0.61 -2.94 -28.40
C GLY A 184 0.84 -3.05 -27.91
N HIS A 185 1.53 -4.01 -28.53
CA HIS A 185 2.91 -4.40 -28.18
C HIS A 185 3.90 -3.23 -28.09
N ARG A 186 3.81 -2.26 -29.02
CA ARG A 186 4.70 -1.09 -29.03
C ARG A 186 4.56 -0.27 -27.75
N TYR A 187 3.34 -0.03 -27.30
CA TYR A 187 3.08 0.75 -26.09
C TYR A 187 3.38 -0.04 -24.82
N ASP A 188 3.10 -1.36 -24.80
CA ASP A 188 3.45 -2.23 -23.67
C ASP A 188 4.97 -2.21 -23.44
N LYS A 189 5.78 -2.26 -24.53
CA LYS A 189 7.23 -2.19 -24.44
C LYS A 189 7.72 -0.88 -23.84
N VAL A 190 7.24 0.24 -24.38
CA VAL A 190 7.58 1.58 -23.90
C VAL A 190 7.25 1.74 -22.41
N CYS A 191 6.03 1.36 -22.03
CA CYS A 191 5.61 1.42 -20.63
C CYS A 191 6.50 0.56 -19.74
N LEU A 192 6.75 -0.71 -20.13
CA LEU A 192 7.55 -1.62 -19.34
C LEU A 192 9.00 -1.15 -19.18
N GLN A 193 9.63 -0.66 -20.25
CA GLN A 193 11.00 -0.10 -20.20
C GLN A 193 11.12 1.05 -19.21
N LYS A 194 10.12 1.91 -19.12
CA LYS A 194 10.10 3.06 -18.19
C LYS A 194 9.88 2.64 -16.75
N VAL A 195 8.94 1.73 -16.48
CA VAL A 195 8.55 1.40 -15.11
C VAL A 195 9.38 0.31 -14.45
N ILE A 196 10.07 -0.54 -15.24
CA ILE A 196 10.80 -1.71 -14.71
C ILE A 196 11.96 -1.33 -13.78
N TYR A 197 12.52 -0.14 -13.94
CA TYR A 197 13.59 0.41 -13.10
C TYR A 197 13.08 1.18 -11.89
N GLN A 198 11.77 1.45 -11.84
CA GLN A 198 11.16 2.21 -10.76
C GLN A 198 10.90 1.32 -9.52
N PRO A 199 10.83 1.89 -8.32
CA PRO A 199 10.65 1.14 -7.07
C PRO A 199 9.20 0.67 -6.85
N ALA A 200 8.45 0.36 -7.90
CA ALA A 200 7.07 -0.09 -7.80
C ALA A 200 6.94 -1.39 -7.00
N ALA A 201 5.93 -1.48 -6.13
CA ALA A 201 5.60 -2.69 -5.40
C ALA A 201 5.11 -3.83 -6.30
N TYR A 202 4.50 -3.46 -7.42
CA TYR A 202 3.94 -4.40 -8.38
C TYR A 202 3.99 -3.81 -9.80
N ILE A 203 4.37 -4.62 -10.75
CA ILE A 203 4.25 -4.31 -12.18
C ILE A 203 3.57 -5.49 -12.85
N GLY A 204 2.36 -5.28 -13.35
CA GLY A 204 1.60 -6.30 -14.06
C GLY A 204 1.31 -5.90 -15.50
N MET A 205 1.37 -6.86 -16.43
CA MET A 205 1.12 -6.59 -17.84
C MET A 205 0.18 -7.61 -18.45
N ILE A 206 -0.81 -7.09 -19.20
CA ILE A 206 -1.72 -7.93 -19.99
C ILE A 206 -1.01 -8.48 -21.22
N GLY A 207 -1.31 -9.72 -21.55
CA GLY A 207 -0.81 -10.33 -22.79
C GLY A 207 -0.84 -11.85 -22.76
N SER A 208 -0.85 -12.47 -23.95
CA SER A 208 -0.67 -13.91 -24.03
C SER A 208 0.75 -14.29 -23.63
N ARG A 209 0.93 -15.48 -23.05
CA ARG A 209 2.26 -15.98 -22.64
C ARG A 209 3.30 -15.90 -23.76
N LYS A 210 2.89 -16.20 -25.02
CA LYS A 210 3.77 -16.11 -26.19
C LYS A 210 4.24 -14.69 -26.44
N ARG A 211 3.32 -13.71 -26.36
CA ARG A 211 3.61 -12.30 -26.58
C ARG A 211 4.53 -11.73 -25.50
N VAL A 212 4.23 -12.03 -24.26
CA VAL A 212 5.05 -11.59 -23.11
C VAL A 212 6.45 -12.15 -23.18
N LYS A 213 6.60 -13.46 -23.48
CA LYS A 213 7.91 -14.10 -23.62
C LYS A 213 8.75 -13.45 -24.73
N ALA A 214 8.11 -13.10 -25.85
CA ALA A 214 8.82 -12.41 -26.94
C ALA A 214 9.29 -11.02 -26.53
N LEU A 215 8.43 -10.27 -25.81
CA LEU A 215 8.79 -8.94 -25.29
C LEU A 215 9.93 -8.99 -24.27
N ILE A 216 9.88 -9.96 -23.35
CA ILE A 216 10.96 -10.15 -22.36
C ILE A 216 12.29 -10.43 -23.07
N ALA A 217 12.33 -11.34 -24.07
CA ALA A 217 13.52 -11.64 -24.83
C ALA A 217 14.08 -10.40 -25.56
N GLU A 218 13.20 -9.61 -26.17
CA GLU A 218 13.59 -8.36 -26.82
C GLU A 218 14.23 -7.36 -25.84
N LEU A 219 13.65 -7.22 -24.64
CA LEU A 219 14.17 -6.32 -23.61
C LEU A 219 15.50 -6.82 -23.02
N GLU A 220 15.69 -8.14 -22.88
CA GLU A 220 16.97 -8.72 -22.47
C GLU A 220 18.07 -8.46 -23.52
N GLU A 221 17.74 -8.58 -24.81
CA GLU A 221 18.66 -8.24 -25.91
C GLU A 221 19.02 -6.75 -25.91
N GLU A 222 18.14 -5.88 -25.47
CA GLU A 222 18.37 -4.45 -25.29
C GLU A 222 19.11 -4.09 -23.98
N GLY A 223 19.45 -5.08 -23.17
CA GLY A 223 20.27 -4.91 -21.96
C GLY A 223 19.50 -4.69 -20.67
N VAL A 224 18.17 -4.92 -20.66
CA VAL A 224 17.41 -4.90 -19.39
C VAL A 224 17.77 -6.12 -18.54
N PRO A 225 18.19 -5.95 -17.27
CA PRO A 225 18.58 -7.06 -16.42
C PRO A 225 17.44 -8.07 -16.21
N SER A 226 17.72 -9.36 -16.38
CA SER A 226 16.75 -10.45 -16.22
C SER A 226 16.12 -10.48 -14.83
N GLU A 227 16.87 -10.06 -13.78
CA GLU A 227 16.37 -9.99 -12.40
C GLU A 227 15.22 -8.98 -12.23
N LEU A 228 15.22 -7.90 -13.03
CA LEU A 228 14.12 -6.93 -13.05
C LEU A 228 12.90 -7.51 -13.77
N LEU A 229 13.13 -8.15 -14.93
CA LEU A 229 12.07 -8.74 -15.75
C LEU A 229 11.36 -9.91 -15.03
N GLN A 230 12.04 -10.62 -14.13
CA GLN A 230 11.45 -11.66 -13.28
C GLN A 230 10.41 -11.11 -12.28
N LYS A 231 10.43 -9.81 -11.99
CA LYS A 231 9.44 -9.17 -11.12
C LYS A 231 8.12 -8.86 -11.82
N LEU A 232 8.07 -9.02 -13.15
CA LEU A 232 6.89 -8.76 -13.95
C LEU A 232 5.82 -9.83 -13.72
N TYR A 233 4.64 -9.43 -13.30
CA TYR A 233 3.45 -10.28 -13.23
C TYR A 233 2.79 -10.33 -14.61
N SER A 234 2.98 -11.44 -15.32
CA SER A 234 2.41 -11.60 -16.65
C SER A 234 2.24 -13.09 -17.03
N PRO A 235 1.11 -13.49 -17.59
CA PRO A 235 -0.12 -12.71 -17.79
C PRO A 235 -0.68 -12.18 -16.48
N ILE A 236 -1.08 -10.89 -16.45
CA ILE A 236 -1.63 -10.23 -15.27
C ILE A 236 -2.93 -10.90 -14.80
N GLY A 237 -3.13 -10.95 -13.49
CA GLY A 237 -4.36 -11.41 -12.85
C GLY A 237 -4.37 -12.87 -12.42
N LEU A 238 -5.25 -13.18 -11.50
CA LEU A 238 -5.49 -14.55 -11.03
C LEU A 238 -6.22 -15.38 -12.10
N LYS A 239 -5.92 -16.66 -12.19
CA LYS A 239 -6.60 -17.59 -13.11
C LYS A 239 -7.99 -17.94 -12.57
N ILE A 240 -9.00 -17.15 -12.90
CA ILE A 240 -10.39 -17.35 -12.50
C ILE A 240 -11.32 -17.68 -13.67
N GLY A 241 -10.77 -17.82 -14.88
CA GLY A 241 -11.58 -18.04 -16.09
C GLY A 241 -12.26 -16.77 -16.63
N ALA A 242 -11.70 -15.59 -16.32
CA ALA A 242 -12.25 -14.30 -16.74
C ALA A 242 -12.26 -14.14 -18.28
N GLU A 243 -13.39 -13.70 -18.83
CA GLU A 243 -13.61 -13.48 -20.27
C GLU A 243 -14.01 -12.02 -20.56
N THR A 244 -14.85 -11.42 -19.73
CA THR A 244 -15.29 -10.02 -19.93
C THR A 244 -14.30 -9.01 -19.36
N PRO A 245 -14.31 -7.74 -19.80
CA PRO A 245 -13.48 -6.70 -19.23
C PRO A 245 -13.63 -6.54 -17.70
N GLU A 246 -14.85 -6.68 -17.19
CA GLU A 246 -15.20 -6.60 -15.79
C GLU A 246 -14.61 -7.78 -15.00
N GLU A 247 -14.72 -8.99 -15.52
CA GLU A 247 -14.13 -10.20 -14.92
C GLU A 247 -12.59 -10.14 -14.90
N ILE A 248 -12.00 -9.62 -15.99
CA ILE A 248 -10.55 -9.40 -16.08
C ILE A 248 -10.12 -8.38 -15.03
N ALA A 249 -10.87 -7.31 -14.84
CA ALA A 249 -10.60 -6.31 -13.80
C ALA A 249 -10.67 -6.93 -12.38
N VAL A 250 -11.64 -7.80 -12.10
CA VAL A 250 -11.73 -8.57 -10.84
C VAL A 250 -10.51 -9.48 -10.67
N SER A 251 -10.11 -10.18 -11.75
CA SER A 251 -8.92 -11.03 -11.75
C SER A 251 -7.65 -10.25 -11.39
N ILE A 252 -7.47 -9.07 -11.99
CA ILE A 252 -6.34 -8.17 -11.71
C ILE A 252 -6.40 -7.71 -10.26
N LEU A 253 -7.52 -7.18 -9.79
CA LEU A 253 -7.66 -6.71 -8.40
C LEU A 253 -7.42 -7.81 -7.38
N GLY A 254 -7.88 -9.02 -7.64
CA GLY A 254 -7.60 -10.18 -6.80
C GLY A 254 -6.10 -10.46 -6.68
N GLU A 255 -5.34 -10.30 -7.77
CA GLU A 255 -3.87 -10.43 -7.74
C GLU A 255 -3.22 -9.28 -6.98
N LEU A 256 -3.65 -8.03 -7.19
CA LEU A 256 -3.15 -6.87 -6.45
C LEU A 256 -3.35 -7.05 -4.93
N ILE A 257 -4.55 -7.43 -4.50
CA ILE A 257 -4.86 -7.71 -3.09
C ILE A 257 -3.96 -8.83 -2.54
N LYS A 258 -3.78 -9.91 -3.29
CA LYS A 258 -2.91 -11.03 -2.90
C LYS A 258 -1.46 -10.56 -2.69
N VAL A 259 -0.94 -9.79 -3.64
CA VAL A 259 0.43 -9.25 -3.56
C VAL A 259 0.55 -8.31 -2.37
N GLN A 260 -0.35 -7.36 -2.21
CA GLN A 260 -0.38 -6.43 -1.07
C GLN A 260 -0.36 -7.19 0.27
N ARG A 261 -1.23 -8.19 0.44
CA ARG A 261 -1.30 -9.01 1.67
C ARG A 261 -0.07 -9.89 1.88
N THR A 262 0.63 -10.28 0.80
CA THR A 262 1.88 -11.04 0.90
C THR A 262 3.03 -10.16 1.36
N PHE A 263 3.10 -8.90 0.90
CA PHE A 263 4.05 -7.91 1.44
C PHE A 263 3.82 -7.69 2.94
N ASP A 264 2.57 -7.55 3.36
CA ASP A 264 2.18 -7.41 4.77
C ASP A 264 2.61 -8.65 5.59
N GLN A 265 2.59 -9.86 5.02
CA GLN A 265 2.93 -11.12 5.71
C GLN A 265 4.42 -11.44 5.73
N ASN A 266 5.19 -11.07 4.72
CA ASN A 266 6.64 -11.29 4.68
C ASN A 266 7.40 -10.41 5.70
N GLY A 267 6.74 -9.38 6.25
CA GLY A 267 7.15 -8.71 7.49
C GLY A 267 6.93 -9.54 8.76
N LYS A 268 6.18 -10.65 8.68
CA LYS A 268 6.05 -11.62 9.78
C LYS A 268 7.18 -12.65 9.65
N THR A 269 8.31 -12.40 10.31
CA THR A 269 9.18 -13.51 10.68
C THR A 269 8.33 -14.46 11.51
N ARG A 270 8.16 -15.70 11.04
CA ARG A 270 7.55 -16.77 11.81
C ARG A 270 8.32 -16.85 13.13
N CYS A 271 7.73 -16.38 14.21
CA CYS A 271 8.03 -16.91 15.53
C CYS A 271 7.36 -18.27 15.58
N SER A 272 8.14 -19.31 15.26
CA SER A 272 7.84 -20.70 15.59
C SER A 272 7.95 -20.89 17.08
#